data_6c260dbab53c21315bec9be4563d6d3e
#
_entry.id   6c260dbab53c21315bec9be4563d6d3e
#
_cell.length_a   1.000
_cell.length_b   1.000
_cell.length_c   1.000
_cell.angle_alpha   90.00
_cell.angle_beta   90.00
_cell.angle_gamma   90.00
#
_symmetry.space_group_name_H-M   'P 1'
#
loop_
_entity.id
_entity.type
_entity.pdbx_description
1 polymer ?
#
loop_
_entity_poly.entity_id
_entity_poly.type
_entity_poly.pdbx_seq_one_letter_code
_entity_poly.pdbx_strand_id
1 'polypeptide(L)'
;MLAAEKLFTSQRFHEIKLDDIAHEAKVGKGTIYLYFENKDDLFFQTATSGFKELCQLLARNVSPKAPFVEELLTACRQISRFFEKRHQLFRMMNEEDVRLCFSKGNIRDKWLNKRRLLVAAVAAIMRKGINEGKVRGDILPEVLADFLLGMLRTRAHDLVDAPKAMRQHDIVVDLFCNGALGKRKGHSGKSRASVNPREALRYE
;
A
#
# COMPACT_ATOMS: atom_id res chain seq x y z
N MET A 1 -9.86 -14.96 11.87
CA MET A 1 -9.50 -13.97 10.82
C MET A 1 -10.42 -14.03 9.61
N LEU A 2 -10.58 -15.15 8.87
CA LEU A 2 -11.45 -15.23 7.69
C LEU A 2 -12.92 -14.89 7.97
N ALA A 3 -13.49 -15.36 9.09
CA ALA A 3 -14.84 -15.02 9.51
C ALA A 3 -15.00 -13.51 9.79
N ALA A 4 -14.00 -12.90 10.42
CA ALA A 4 -13.97 -11.46 10.67
C ALA A 4 -13.90 -10.68 9.34
N GLU A 5 -13.02 -11.08 8.41
CA GLU A 5 -12.93 -10.49 7.08
C GLU A 5 -14.27 -10.54 6.34
N LYS A 6 -14.92 -11.71 6.34
CA LYS A 6 -16.23 -11.90 5.70
C LYS A 6 -17.29 -10.94 6.27
N LEU A 7 -17.42 -10.85 7.61
CA LEU A 7 -18.39 -9.97 8.23
C LEU A 7 -18.06 -8.50 8.01
N PHE A 8 -16.83 -8.09 8.23
CA PHE A 8 -16.37 -6.72 8.02
C PHE A 8 -16.49 -6.24 6.56
N THR A 9 -16.57 -7.13 5.60
CA THR A 9 -16.75 -6.78 4.17
C THR A 9 -18.22 -6.81 3.72
N SER A 10 -19.10 -7.45 4.48
CA SER A 10 -20.51 -7.64 4.11
C SER A 10 -21.49 -6.77 4.90
N GLN A 11 -21.07 -6.23 6.05
CA GLN A 11 -21.92 -5.45 6.97
C GLN A 11 -21.20 -4.17 7.39
N ARG A 12 -21.95 -3.19 7.91
CA ARG A 12 -21.37 -1.96 8.46
C ARG A 12 -20.62 -2.26 9.75
N PHE A 13 -19.47 -1.64 9.94
CA PHE A 13 -18.60 -1.90 11.09
C PHE A 13 -19.31 -1.79 12.45
N HIS A 14 -20.17 -0.76 12.64
CA HIS A 14 -20.86 -0.52 13.90
C HIS A 14 -21.94 -1.56 14.20
N GLU A 15 -22.52 -2.22 13.19
CA GLU A 15 -23.55 -3.25 13.34
C GLU A 15 -22.99 -4.60 13.78
N ILE A 16 -21.71 -4.86 13.50
CA ILE A 16 -21.05 -6.14 13.81
C ILE A 16 -20.70 -6.21 15.29
N LYS A 17 -21.04 -7.31 15.95
CA LYS A 17 -20.60 -7.66 17.31
C LYS A 17 -19.53 -8.74 17.27
N LEU A 18 -18.68 -8.79 18.31
CA LEU A 18 -17.69 -9.87 18.44
C LEU A 18 -18.35 -11.27 18.55
N ASP A 19 -19.57 -11.32 19.07
CA ASP A 19 -20.36 -12.54 19.16
C ASP A 19 -20.75 -13.09 17.79
N ASP A 20 -21.07 -12.21 16.84
CA ASP A 20 -21.39 -12.58 15.46
C ASP A 20 -20.16 -13.19 14.76
N ILE A 21 -19.00 -12.61 15.05
CA ILE A 21 -17.73 -13.13 14.53
C ILE A 21 -17.37 -14.48 15.16
N ALA A 22 -17.62 -14.67 16.46
CA ALA A 22 -17.42 -15.93 17.15
C ALA A 22 -18.31 -17.04 16.56
N HIS A 23 -19.59 -16.71 16.33
CA HIS A 23 -20.56 -17.60 15.72
C HIS A 23 -20.14 -18.00 14.29
N GLU A 24 -19.80 -17.01 13.45
CA GLU A 24 -19.33 -17.26 12.07
C GLU A 24 -18.02 -18.07 12.04
N ALA A 25 -17.14 -17.83 13.00
CA ALA A 25 -15.89 -18.59 13.14
C ALA A 25 -16.07 -19.97 13.76
N LYS A 26 -17.29 -20.31 14.25
CA LYS A 26 -17.61 -21.56 14.98
C LYS A 26 -16.73 -21.77 16.21
N VAL A 27 -16.47 -20.72 16.96
CA VAL A 27 -15.69 -20.76 18.20
C VAL A 27 -16.48 -20.15 19.36
N GLY A 28 -16.11 -20.48 20.60
CA GLY A 28 -16.68 -19.86 21.78
C GLY A 28 -16.34 -18.36 21.87
N LYS A 29 -17.26 -17.53 22.40
CA LYS A 29 -17.02 -16.09 22.61
C LYS A 29 -15.72 -15.84 23.38
N GLY A 30 -15.45 -16.61 24.44
CA GLY A 30 -14.21 -16.50 25.23
C GLY A 30 -12.94 -16.68 24.40
N THR A 31 -12.99 -17.51 23.34
CA THR A 31 -11.86 -17.69 22.44
C THR A 31 -11.49 -16.41 21.71
N ILE A 32 -12.47 -15.61 21.27
CA ILE A 32 -12.20 -14.32 20.61
C ILE A 32 -11.46 -13.38 21.56
N TYR A 33 -11.92 -13.26 22.80
CA TYR A 33 -11.33 -12.37 23.81
C TYR A 33 -9.95 -12.80 24.30
N LEU A 34 -9.53 -14.05 24.06
CA LEU A 34 -8.15 -14.49 24.33
C LEU A 34 -7.14 -13.89 23.34
N TYR A 35 -7.57 -13.53 22.12
CA TYR A 35 -6.69 -13.07 21.04
C TYR A 35 -6.87 -11.59 20.69
N PHE A 36 -8.01 -11.00 21.00
CA PHE A 36 -8.37 -9.64 20.60
C PHE A 36 -8.99 -8.88 21.77
N GLU A 37 -8.44 -7.70 22.03
CA GLU A 37 -8.90 -6.84 23.13
C GLU A 37 -10.34 -6.35 22.92
N ASN A 38 -10.68 -6.02 21.69
CA ASN A 38 -11.97 -5.48 21.29
C ASN A 38 -12.19 -5.64 19.77
N LYS A 39 -13.33 -5.15 19.29
CA LYS A 39 -13.70 -5.21 17.86
C LYS A 39 -12.72 -4.40 16.98
N ASP A 40 -12.26 -3.26 17.47
CA ASP A 40 -11.31 -2.41 16.74
C ASP A 40 -9.96 -3.09 16.56
N ASP A 41 -9.49 -3.78 17.61
CA ASP A 41 -8.25 -4.57 17.55
C ASP A 41 -8.39 -5.74 16.57
N LEU A 42 -9.50 -6.49 16.62
CA LEU A 42 -9.76 -7.57 15.67
C LEU A 42 -9.83 -7.05 14.22
N PHE A 43 -10.53 -5.93 14.01
CA PHE A 43 -10.59 -5.30 12.69
C PHE A 43 -9.20 -4.90 12.19
N PHE A 44 -8.44 -4.21 13.04
CA PHE A 44 -7.08 -3.79 12.72
C PHE A 44 -6.18 -4.98 12.36
N GLN A 45 -6.19 -6.04 13.18
CA GLN A 45 -5.40 -7.24 12.92
C GLN A 45 -5.84 -7.94 11.63
N THR A 46 -7.15 -7.95 11.34
CA THR A 46 -7.70 -8.49 10.09
C THR A 46 -7.24 -7.68 8.89
N ALA A 47 -7.39 -6.36 8.94
CA ALA A 47 -7.02 -5.46 7.85
C ALA A 47 -5.51 -5.49 7.56
N THR A 48 -4.68 -5.64 8.58
CA THR A 48 -3.22 -5.61 8.46
C THR A 48 -2.56 -6.99 8.32
N SER A 49 -3.31 -8.07 8.49
CA SER A 49 -2.77 -9.45 8.44
C SER A 49 -2.03 -9.74 7.14
N GLY A 50 -2.49 -9.18 6.03
CA GLY A 50 -1.89 -9.39 4.73
C GLY A 50 -0.59 -8.62 4.47
N PHE A 51 -0.26 -7.59 5.24
CA PHE A 51 0.99 -6.83 4.99
C PHE A 51 2.24 -7.69 5.20
N LYS A 52 2.25 -8.53 6.24
CA LYS A 52 3.34 -9.48 6.45
C LYS A 52 3.45 -10.48 5.30
N GLU A 53 2.30 -11.01 4.86
CA GLU A 53 2.23 -11.93 3.72
C GLU A 53 2.75 -11.25 2.45
N LEU A 54 2.32 -10.01 2.17
CA LEU A 54 2.79 -9.24 1.02
C LEU A 54 4.30 -9.01 1.06
N CYS A 55 4.86 -8.61 2.21
CA CYS A 55 6.31 -8.47 2.37
C CYS A 55 7.04 -9.78 2.10
N GLN A 56 6.51 -10.93 2.55
CA GLN A 56 7.08 -12.24 2.28
C GLN A 56 6.98 -12.60 0.78
N LEU A 57 5.87 -12.29 0.13
CA LEU A 57 5.70 -12.49 -1.31
C LEU A 57 6.68 -11.65 -2.12
N LEU A 58 6.91 -10.40 -1.75
CA LEU A 58 7.91 -9.55 -2.37
C LEU A 58 9.31 -10.14 -2.19
N ALA A 59 9.68 -10.56 -0.98
CA ALA A 59 10.97 -11.14 -0.70
C ALA A 59 11.25 -12.45 -1.47
N ARG A 60 10.20 -13.23 -1.77
CA ARG A 60 10.34 -14.52 -2.49
C ARG A 60 10.31 -14.37 -4.01
N ASN A 61 9.46 -13.47 -4.51
CA ASN A 61 9.12 -13.40 -5.95
C ASN A 61 9.83 -12.27 -6.68
N VAL A 62 10.40 -11.31 -5.94
CA VAL A 62 11.15 -10.20 -6.50
C VAL A 62 12.63 -10.52 -6.36
N SER A 63 13.29 -10.79 -7.49
CA SER A 63 14.71 -11.14 -7.48
C SER A 63 15.58 -9.89 -7.40
N PRO A 64 16.42 -9.74 -6.37
CA PRO A 64 17.34 -8.60 -6.28
C PRO A 64 18.44 -8.63 -7.35
N LYS A 65 18.58 -9.74 -8.09
CA LYS A 65 19.54 -9.89 -9.20
C LYS A 65 18.97 -9.46 -10.54
N ALA A 66 17.62 -9.32 -10.66
CA ALA A 66 16.98 -8.86 -11.88
C ALA A 66 17.29 -7.37 -12.16
N PRO A 67 17.27 -6.91 -13.41
CA PRO A 67 17.32 -5.47 -13.72
C PRO A 67 16.23 -4.70 -12.98
N PHE A 68 16.51 -3.45 -12.56
CA PHE A 68 15.60 -2.63 -11.75
C PHE A 68 14.18 -2.59 -12.29
N VAL A 69 13.99 -2.37 -13.60
CA VAL A 69 12.65 -2.25 -14.20
C VAL A 69 11.85 -3.56 -14.09
N GLU A 70 12.50 -4.71 -14.27
CA GLU A 70 11.86 -6.02 -14.14
C GLU A 70 11.48 -6.31 -12.68
N GLU A 71 12.38 -5.98 -11.76
CA GLU A 71 12.15 -6.08 -10.32
C GLU A 71 10.95 -5.22 -9.90
N LEU A 72 10.91 -3.96 -10.37
CA LEU A 72 9.84 -3.02 -10.11
C LEU A 72 8.49 -3.51 -10.66
N LEU A 73 8.44 -3.96 -11.91
CA LEU A 73 7.23 -4.52 -12.54
C LEU A 73 6.72 -5.73 -11.78
N THR A 74 7.61 -6.62 -11.36
CA THR A 74 7.24 -7.81 -10.58
C THR A 74 6.67 -7.40 -9.23
N ALA A 75 7.29 -6.46 -8.53
CA ALA A 75 6.77 -5.92 -7.28
C ALA A 75 5.39 -5.28 -7.47
N CYS A 76 5.21 -4.45 -8.50
CA CYS A 76 3.92 -3.83 -8.82
C CYS A 76 2.82 -4.86 -9.06
N ARG A 77 3.11 -5.95 -9.78
CA ARG A 77 2.16 -7.04 -10.01
C ARG A 77 1.77 -7.75 -8.72
N GLN A 78 2.72 -8.05 -7.84
CA GLN A 78 2.44 -8.70 -6.55
C GLN A 78 1.61 -7.80 -5.63
N ILE A 79 1.97 -6.53 -5.52
CA ILE A 79 1.25 -5.54 -4.71
C ILE A 79 -0.18 -5.34 -5.22
N SER A 80 -0.35 -5.21 -6.54
CA SER A 80 -1.67 -5.05 -7.14
C SER A 80 -2.58 -6.25 -6.92
N ARG A 81 -2.06 -7.48 -7.09
CA ARG A 81 -2.82 -8.70 -6.81
C ARG A 81 -3.26 -8.76 -5.34
N PHE A 82 -2.41 -8.28 -4.44
CA PHE A 82 -2.76 -8.21 -3.03
C PHE A 82 -3.92 -7.23 -2.78
N PHE A 83 -3.85 -6.01 -3.32
CA PHE A 83 -4.91 -5.03 -3.19
C PHE A 83 -6.22 -5.48 -3.85
N GLU A 84 -6.15 -6.11 -5.02
CA GLU A 84 -7.32 -6.66 -5.72
C GLU A 84 -8.02 -7.75 -4.90
N LYS A 85 -7.26 -8.67 -4.28
CA LYS A 85 -7.81 -9.71 -3.41
C LYS A 85 -8.47 -9.16 -2.14
N ARG A 86 -8.00 -8.03 -1.64
CA ARG A 86 -8.42 -7.42 -0.37
C ARG A 86 -9.13 -6.08 -0.56
N HIS A 87 -9.63 -5.80 -1.77
CA HIS A 87 -10.23 -4.51 -2.11
C HIS A 87 -11.37 -4.11 -1.18
N GLN A 88 -12.17 -5.08 -0.73
CA GLN A 88 -13.30 -4.82 0.17
C GLN A 88 -12.84 -4.33 1.55
N LEU A 89 -11.82 -4.97 2.14
CA LEU A 89 -11.23 -4.52 3.40
C LEU A 89 -10.64 -3.11 3.27
N PHE A 90 -9.94 -2.83 2.19
CA PHE A 90 -9.40 -1.49 1.94
C PHE A 90 -10.49 -0.44 1.75
N ARG A 91 -11.61 -0.79 1.09
CA ARG A 91 -12.76 0.10 0.96
C ARG A 91 -13.35 0.45 2.31
N MET A 92 -13.54 -0.54 3.18
CA MET A 92 -14.04 -0.33 4.54
C MET A 92 -13.13 0.58 5.37
N MET A 93 -11.81 0.47 5.23
CA MET A 93 -10.85 1.34 5.93
C MET A 93 -10.96 2.81 5.53
N ASN A 94 -11.64 3.13 4.42
CA ASN A 94 -11.90 4.49 3.97
C ASN A 94 -13.29 5.01 4.41
N GLU A 95 -14.14 4.19 5.01
CA GLU A 95 -15.44 4.63 5.53
C GLU A 95 -15.26 5.47 6.81
N GLU A 96 -16.11 6.48 7.00
CA GLU A 96 -15.97 7.46 8.08
C GLU A 96 -15.98 6.84 9.48
N ASP A 97 -16.80 5.80 9.70
CA ASP A 97 -16.90 5.10 10.98
C ASP A 97 -15.57 4.46 11.40
N VAL A 98 -14.84 3.93 10.42
CA VAL A 98 -13.52 3.31 10.64
C VAL A 98 -12.45 4.38 10.84
N ARG A 99 -12.54 5.51 10.14
CA ARG A 99 -11.66 6.67 10.37
C ARG A 99 -11.75 7.16 11.82
N LEU A 100 -12.94 7.18 12.41
CA LEU A 100 -13.16 7.56 13.80
C LEU A 100 -12.55 6.54 14.78
N CYS A 101 -12.63 5.23 14.48
CA CYS A 101 -11.97 4.18 15.27
C CYS A 101 -10.45 4.31 15.23
N PHE A 102 -9.87 4.56 14.06
CA PHE A 102 -8.43 4.79 13.91
C PHE A 102 -7.94 6.10 14.52
N SER A 103 -8.81 7.08 14.77
CA SER A 103 -8.44 8.34 15.43
C SER A 103 -8.32 8.20 16.95
N LYS A 104 -8.89 7.16 17.55
CA LYS A 104 -8.88 6.91 18.99
C LYS A 104 -7.75 5.95 19.36
N GLY A 105 -6.70 6.48 19.99
CA GLY A 105 -5.63 5.70 20.64
C GLY A 105 -4.55 5.16 19.71
N ASN A 106 -3.89 4.11 20.18
CA ASN A 106 -2.70 3.45 19.68
C ASN A 106 -2.86 2.70 18.33
N ILE A 107 -4.08 2.59 17.78
CA ILE A 107 -4.37 1.79 16.57
C ILE A 107 -3.74 2.42 15.33
N ARG A 108 -3.79 3.75 15.21
CA ARG A 108 -3.15 4.49 14.12
C ARG A 108 -1.64 4.22 14.07
N ASP A 109 -0.98 4.27 15.21
CA ASP A 109 0.47 4.04 15.28
C ASP A 109 0.83 2.59 14.97
N LYS A 110 0.04 1.64 15.46
CA LYS A 110 0.17 0.22 15.11
C LYS A 110 0.02 0.01 13.60
N TRP A 111 -0.94 0.69 12.95
CA TRP A 111 -1.15 0.62 11.50
C TRP A 111 0.00 1.23 10.72
N LEU A 112 0.45 2.42 11.12
CA LEU A 112 1.60 3.07 10.51
C LEU A 112 2.86 2.20 10.61
N ASN A 113 3.08 1.55 11.76
CA ASN A 113 4.22 0.65 11.95
C ASN A 113 4.16 -0.56 11.01
N LYS A 114 2.99 -1.17 10.81
CA LYS A 114 2.84 -2.28 9.85
C LYS A 114 2.99 -1.81 8.40
N ARG A 115 2.46 -0.63 8.05
CA ARG A 115 2.64 -0.02 6.73
C ARG A 115 4.12 0.28 6.44
N ARG A 116 4.89 0.73 7.44
CA ARG A 116 6.33 0.99 7.30
C ARG A 116 7.12 -0.22 6.81
N LEU A 117 6.73 -1.44 7.19
CA LEU A 117 7.38 -2.66 6.67
C LEU A 117 7.21 -2.81 5.16
N LEU A 118 6.02 -2.54 4.65
CA LEU A 118 5.77 -2.56 3.20
C LEU A 118 6.53 -1.45 2.49
N VAL A 119 6.48 -0.23 3.05
CA VAL A 119 7.23 0.91 2.50
C VAL A 119 8.73 0.60 2.46
N ALA A 120 9.29 0.02 3.52
CA ALA A 120 10.71 -0.35 3.56
C ALA A 120 11.08 -1.40 2.51
N ALA A 121 10.21 -2.40 2.28
CA ALA A 121 10.43 -3.42 1.24
C ALA A 121 10.46 -2.80 -0.17
N VAL A 122 9.53 -1.88 -0.46
CA VAL A 122 9.50 -1.18 -1.76
C VAL A 122 10.65 -0.17 -1.87
N ALA A 123 10.99 0.53 -0.79
CA ALA A 123 12.11 1.46 -0.75
C ALA A 123 13.46 0.78 -1.03
N ALA A 124 13.62 -0.50 -0.68
CA ALA A 124 14.81 -1.26 -1.04
C ALA A 124 14.98 -1.38 -2.57
N ILE A 125 13.87 -1.58 -3.31
CA ILE A 125 13.87 -1.59 -4.77
C ILE A 125 14.21 -0.20 -5.32
N MET A 126 13.67 0.87 -4.70
CA MET A 126 13.99 2.25 -5.10
C MET A 126 15.49 2.57 -4.91
N ARG A 127 16.08 2.16 -3.77
CA ARG A 127 17.53 2.34 -3.52
C ARG A 127 18.37 1.68 -4.60
N LYS A 128 17.99 0.48 -5.03
CA LYS A 128 18.67 -0.18 -6.16
C LYS A 128 18.56 0.64 -7.44
N GLY A 129 17.35 1.10 -7.78
CA GLY A 129 17.15 1.95 -8.97
C GLY A 129 17.96 3.25 -8.92
N ILE A 130 18.11 3.86 -7.73
CA ILE A 130 18.98 5.03 -7.51
C ILE A 130 20.45 4.66 -7.75
N ASN A 131 20.91 3.54 -7.19
CA ASN A 131 22.29 3.09 -7.36
C ASN A 131 22.63 2.72 -8.81
N GLU A 132 21.64 2.23 -9.58
CA GLU A 132 21.78 1.96 -11.02
C GLU A 132 21.61 3.23 -11.89
N GLY A 133 21.37 4.41 -11.30
CA GLY A 133 21.14 5.65 -12.02
C GLY A 133 19.82 5.68 -12.83
N LYS A 134 18.88 4.78 -12.51
CA LYS A 134 17.58 4.67 -13.19
C LYS A 134 16.49 5.49 -12.49
N VAL A 135 16.68 5.80 -11.23
CA VAL A 135 15.77 6.59 -10.40
C VAL A 135 16.52 7.78 -9.83
N ARG A 136 15.84 8.92 -9.72
CA ARG A 136 16.41 10.12 -9.13
C ARG A 136 16.78 9.91 -7.65
N GLY A 137 17.92 10.45 -7.24
CA GLY A 137 18.46 10.28 -5.87
C GLY A 137 18.22 11.46 -4.93
N ASP A 138 17.54 12.51 -5.40
CA ASP A 138 17.24 13.72 -4.62
C ASP A 138 15.95 13.59 -3.78
N ILE A 139 15.21 12.49 -3.92
CA ILE A 139 14.04 12.14 -3.12
C ILE A 139 14.36 10.87 -2.32
N LEU A 140 13.94 10.86 -1.05
CA LEU A 140 14.13 9.68 -0.19
C LEU A 140 13.44 8.44 -0.78
N PRO A 141 14.09 7.27 -0.77
CA PRO A 141 13.53 6.03 -1.30
C PRO A 141 12.17 5.67 -0.69
N GLU A 142 11.94 5.99 0.58
CA GLU A 142 10.69 5.77 1.30
C GLU A 142 9.56 6.65 0.74
N VAL A 143 9.84 7.90 0.38
CA VAL A 143 8.88 8.81 -0.25
C VAL A 143 8.52 8.32 -1.66
N LEU A 144 9.51 7.89 -2.44
CA LEU A 144 9.27 7.29 -3.75
C LEU A 144 8.42 6.02 -3.64
N ALA A 145 8.68 5.18 -2.62
CA ALA A 145 7.89 3.98 -2.35
C ALA A 145 6.44 4.32 -2.00
N ASP A 146 6.21 5.36 -1.19
CA ASP A 146 4.86 5.82 -0.83
C ASP A 146 4.08 6.34 -2.04
N PHE A 147 4.70 7.10 -2.95
CA PHE A 147 4.08 7.53 -4.19
C PHE A 147 3.71 6.34 -5.08
N LEU A 148 4.61 5.37 -5.25
CA LEU A 148 4.32 4.17 -6.03
C LEU A 148 3.16 3.36 -5.44
N LEU A 149 3.16 3.13 -4.12
CA LEU A 149 2.07 2.44 -3.43
C LEU A 149 0.74 3.18 -3.58
N GLY A 150 0.75 4.52 -3.53
CA GLY A 150 -0.40 5.37 -3.80
C GLY A 150 -0.94 5.16 -5.22
N MET A 151 -0.08 5.18 -6.24
CA MET A 151 -0.47 4.95 -7.64
C MET A 151 -1.06 3.54 -7.84
N LEU A 152 -0.46 2.51 -7.24
CA LEU A 152 -0.97 1.14 -7.31
C LEU A 152 -2.32 0.99 -6.62
N ARG A 153 -2.53 1.68 -5.50
CA ARG A 153 -3.83 1.72 -4.82
C ARG A 153 -4.89 2.39 -5.70
N THR A 154 -4.61 3.59 -6.22
CA THR A 154 -5.50 4.30 -7.14
C THR A 154 -5.86 3.44 -8.34
N ARG A 155 -4.88 2.75 -8.95
CA ARG A 155 -5.13 1.82 -10.03
C ARG A 155 -6.11 0.71 -9.65
N ALA A 156 -6.00 0.17 -8.44
CA ALA A 156 -6.82 -0.95 -7.99
C ALA A 156 -8.25 -0.55 -7.57
N HIS A 157 -8.43 0.69 -7.10
CA HIS A 157 -9.68 1.15 -6.49
C HIS A 157 -10.42 2.21 -7.33
N ASP A 158 -9.69 3.24 -7.76
CA ASP A 158 -10.32 4.43 -8.33
C ASP A 158 -10.46 4.32 -9.85
N LEU A 159 -9.63 3.49 -10.48
CA LEU A 159 -9.64 3.28 -11.94
C LEU A 159 -10.36 2.00 -12.36
N VAL A 160 -11.26 1.46 -11.53
CA VAL A 160 -11.95 0.19 -11.82
C VAL A 160 -12.77 0.25 -13.12
N ASP A 161 -13.34 1.41 -13.45
CA ASP A 161 -14.15 1.66 -14.65
C ASP A 161 -13.32 2.14 -15.85
N ALA A 162 -12.03 2.42 -15.66
CA ALA A 162 -11.17 2.81 -16.77
C ALA A 162 -10.87 1.63 -17.70
N PRO A 163 -10.65 1.88 -19.02
CA PRO A 163 -10.32 0.83 -19.99
C PRO A 163 -9.14 -0.03 -19.52
N LYS A 164 -9.22 -1.35 -19.71
CA LYS A 164 -8.16 -2.30 -19.29
C LYS A 164 -6.76 -1.89 -19.79
N ALA A 165 -6.68 -1.35 -21.01
CA ALA A 165 -5.41 -0.87 -21.58
C ALA A 165 -4.77 0.25 -20.72
N MET A 166 -5.58 1.11 -20.09
CA MET A 166 -5.11 2.22 -19.23
C MET A 166 -4.78 1.79 -17.80
N ARG A 167 -5.09 0.55 -17.43
CA ARG A 167 -4.82 -0.01 -16.10
C ARG A 167 -3.67 -1.00 -16.07
N GLN A 168 -2.85 -1.04 -17.12
CA GLN A 168 -1.68 -1.92 -17.17
C GLN A 168 -0.61 -1.46 -16.16
N HIS A 169 0.12 -2.40 -15.58
CA HIS A 169 1.20 -2.10 -14.65
C HIS A 169 2.33 -1.31 -15.33
N ASP A 170 2.55 -1.57 -16.61
CA ASP A 170 3.56 -0.89 -17.41
C ASP A 170 3.27 0.63 -17.50
N ILE A 171 1.99 1.03 -17.56
CA ILE A 171 1.58 2.44 -17.51
C ILE A 171 1.92 3.06 -16.14
N VAL A 172 1.64 2.35 -15.05
CA VAL A 172 1.99 2.84 -13.71
C VAL A 172 3.49 3.03 -13.58
N VAL A 173 4.29 2.05 -14.05
CA VAL A 173 5.75 2.13 -14.01
C VAL A 173 6.27 3.23 -14.93
N ASP A 174 5.70 3.38 -16.14
CA ASP A 174 6.08 4.45 -17.06
C ASP A 174 5.79 5.84 -16.46
N LEU A 175 4.58 6.05 -15.92
CA LEU A 175 4.21 7.30 -15.25
C LEU A 175 5.10 7.57 -14.03
N PHE A 176 5.42 6.55 -13.27
CA PHE A 176 6.27 6.70 -12.09
C PHE A 176 7.72 7.05 -12.48
N CYS A 177 8.29 6.36 -13.46
CA CYS A 177 9.68 6.56 -13.86
C CYS A 177 9.89 7.77 -14.75
N ASN A 178 8.93 8.08 -15.64
CA ASN A 178 9.07 9.11 -16.67
C ASN A 178 8.21 10.36 -16.45
N GLY A 179 7.25 10.29 -15.50
CA GLY A 179 6.29 11.37 -15.22
C GLY A 179 5.19 11.47 -16.29
N ALA A 180 4.28 12.45 -16.09
CA ALA A 180 3.13 12.68 -16.96
C ALA A 180 3.41 13.67 -18.11
N LEU A 181 4.57 14.31 -18.13
CA LEU A 181 4.95 15.21 -19.21
C LEU A 181 5.26 14.39 -20.46
N GLY A 182 4.64 14.75 -21.58
CA GLY A 182 4.92 14.12 -22.87
C GLY A 182 6.42 14.18 -23.21
N LYS A 183 6.93 13.11 -23.84
CA LYS A 183 8.33 13.10 -24.30
C LYS A 183 8.59 14.30 -25.17
N ARG A 184 9.41 15.25 -24.69
CA ARG A 184 9.87 16.36 -25.52
C ARG A 184 10.62 15.79 -26.71
N LYS A 185 10.10 15.95 -27.91
CA LYS A 185 10.87 15.72 -29.14
C LYS A 185 12.10 16.64 -29.08
N GLY A 186 13.25 16.04 -28.91
CA GLY A 186 14.59 16.57 -29.06
C GLY A 186 14.80 18.08 -28.80
N HIS A 187 15.23 18.41 -27.57
CA HIS A 187 16.16 19.52 -27.37
C HIS A 187 17.28 19.01 -26.48
N SER A 188 18.46 18.90 -27.11
CA SER A 188 19.71 18.61 -26.42
C SER A 188 20.05 19.75 -25.48
N GLY A 189 20.32 19.44 -24.23
CA GLY A 189 21.18 20.22 -23.36
C GLY A 189 20.64 21.55 -22.86
N LYS A 190 20.09 21.52 -21.63
CA LYS A 190 20.49 22.48 -20.59
C LYS A 190 20.06 21.93 -19.23
N SER A 191 21.05 21.81 -18.35
CA SER A 191 20.94 21.43 -16.94
C SER A 191 19.79 22.16 -16.24
N ARG A 192 18.86 21.40 -15.63
CA ARG A 192 17.92 21.94 -14.65
C ARG A 192 18.72 22.26 -13.38
N ALA A 193 18.69 23.53 -12.99
CA ALA A 193 19.18 23.99 -11.72
C ALA A 193 18.55 23.13 -10.61
N SER A 194 19.40 22.53 -9.78
CA SER A 194 18.98 21.78 -8.58
C SER A 194 18.33 22.77 -7.61
N VAL A 195 17.04 22.60 -7.35
CA VAL A 195 16.39 23.26 -6.22
C VAL A 195 16.96 22.62 -4.96
N ASN A 196 17.64 23.44 -4.16
CA ASN A 196 18.25 23.01 -2.92
C ASN A 196 17.16 22.59 -1.91
N PRO A 197 17.10 21.32 -1.45
CA PRO A 197 16.05 20.86 -0.53
C PRO A 197 16.03 21.58 0.84
N ARG A 198 17.07 22.34 1.16
CA ARG A 198 17.19 23.06 2.45
C ARG A 198 16.42 24.38 2.49
N GLU A 199 15.91 24.89 1.36
CA GLU A 199 15.13 26.13 1.34
C GLU A 199 13.62 25.93 1.44
N ALA A 200 13.13 24.71 1.22
CA ALA A 200 11.68 24.39 1.28
C ALA A 200 11.13 24.27 2.72
N LEU A 201 11.97 24.29 3.76
CA LEU A 201 11.58 24.14 5.17
C LEU A 201 11.41 25.46 5.93
N ARG A 202 11.29 26.59 5.25
CA ARG A 202 11.15 27.93 5.89
C ARG A 202 9.77 28.56 5.83
N TYR A 203 8.74 27.83 5.47
CA TYR A 203 7.36 28.32 5.58
C TYR A 203 6.54 27.34 6.45
N GLU A 204 6.60 27.51 7.75
CA GLU A 204 5.51 27.34 8.69
C GLU A 204 4.86 28.69 8.95
#